data_533c33a96bf7cb20edd2636167a8451e
#
_entry.id   533c33a96bf7cb20edd2636167a8451e
#
_cell.length_a   1.000
_cell.length_b   1.000
_cell.length_c   1.000
_cell.angle_alpha   90.00
_cell.angle_beta   90.00
_cell.angle_gamma   90.00
#
_symmetry.space_group_name_H-M   'P 1'
#
loop_
_entity.id
_entity.type
_entity.pdbx_description
1 polymer ?
#
loop_
_entity_poly.entity_id
_entity_poly.type
_entity_poly.pdbx_seq_one_letter_code
_entity_poly.pdbx_strand_id
1 'polypeptide(L)'
;MTKRVFIAHGWDGYPEEGWFPWLKKELEARGFEVFVPQLPNAGNPRIQIWVPSIAEAVGTADEQTYFVGHSMGCQAVARYLETLPEGVKVGGAVFVAGFFKRLAGLEDAPDVQETDKHWLGTPIDLAKVKSHLPKSVAIFSDDDPWVPLDNQDDFRDKLGSEIIIEHAKGHFSGGRDKITELPVARDKVLSLAG
;
A
#
# COMPACT_ATOMS: atom_id res chain seq x y z
N MET A 1 -13.56 -10.20 17.61
CA MET A 1 -13.01 -8.82 17.46
C MET A 1 -13.31 -8.33 16.06
N THR A 2 -13.58 -7.04 15.89
CA THR A 2 -13.90 -6.45 14.58
C THR A 2 -12.64 -6.38 13.73
N LYS A 3 -12.71 -6.77 12.47
CA LYS A 3 -11.60 -6.66 11.51
C LYS A 3 -11.45 -5.20 11.10
N ARG A 4 -10.23 -4.67 11.14
CA ARG A 4 -9.90 -3.28 10.82
C ARG A 4 -9.06 -3.22 9.55
N VAL A 5 -9.38 -2.32 8.64
CA VAL A 5 -8.61 -2.10 7.42
C VAL A 5 -8.11 -0.67 7.39
N PHE A 6 -6.81 -0.48 7.16
CA PHE A 6 -6.17 0.81 7.00
C PHE A 6 -5.71 0.98 5.55
N ILE A 7 -6.25 2.00 4.87
CA ILE A 7 -5.91 2.31 3.48
C ILE A 7 -4.91 3.47 3.47
N ALA A 8 -3.71 3.24 2.97
CA ALA A 8 -2.66 4.24 2.82
C ALA A 8 -2.58 4.71 1.36
N HIS A 9 -2.87 6.00 1.14
CA HIS A 9 -2.77 6.62 -0.18
C HIS A 9 -1.33 6.80 -0.66
N GLY A 10 -1.15 7.10 -1.94
CA GLY A 10 0.14 7.41 -2.54
C GLY A 10 0.56 8.88 -2.41
N TRP A 11 1.57 9.27 -3.21
CA TRP A 11 2.02 10.64 -3.35
C TRP A 11 0.89 11.53 -3.86
N ASP A 12 0.80 12.78 -3.35
CA ASP A 12 -0.29 13.73 -3.58
C ASP A 12 -1.70 13.18 -3.30
N GLY A 13 -1.78 11.99 -2.69
CA GLY A 13 -3.04 11.33 -2.41
C GLY A 13 -3.80 11.93 -1.22
N TYR A 14 -5.06 11.57 -1.14
CA TYR A 14 -5.97 11.97 -0.07
C TYR A 14 -7.07 10.90 0.13
N PRO A 15 -7.78 10.91 1.27
CA PRO A 15 -8.74 9.85 1.62
C PRO A 15 -9.89 9.63 0.63
N GLU A 16 -10.30 10.69 -0.08
CA GLU A 16 -11.40 10.65 -1.05
C GLU A 16 -10.95 10.34 -2.49
N GLU A 17 -9.66 10.02 -2.68
CA GLU A 17 -9.12 9.76 -4.02
C GLU A 17 -9.59 8.42 -4.60
N GLY A 18 -9.97 8.47 -5.87
CA GLY A 18 -10.16 7.29 -6.71
C GLY A 18 -11.10 6.25 -6.11
N TRP A 19 -10.58 5.05 -5.94
CA TRP A 19 -11.32 3.88 -5.47
C TRP A 19 -11.37 3.73 -3.94
N PHE A 20 -10.71 4.58 -3.16
CA PHE A 20 -10.68 4.45 -1.70
C PHE A 20 -12.07 4.59 -1.06
N PRO A 21 -12.90 5.61 -1.40
CA PRO A 21 -14.25 5.72 -0.85
C PRO A 21 -15.13 4.53 -1.19
N TRP A 22 -15.02 4.01 -2.42
CA TRP A 22 -15.73 2.83 -2.86
C TRP A 22 -15.30 1.60 -2.06
N LEU A 23 -13.98 1.35 -1.95
CA LEU A 23 -13.44 0.22 -1.20
C LEU A 23 -13.84 0.28 0.27
N LYS A 24 -13.76 1.48 0.89
CA LYS A 24 -14.22 1.70 2.26
C LYS A 24 -15.67 1.27 2.42
N LYS A 25 -16.57 1.79 1.60
CA LYS A 25 -18.00 1.46 1.62
C LYS A 25 -18.26 -0.05 1.46
N GLU A 26 -17.57 -0.67 0.52
CA GLU A 26 -17.72 -2.10 0.22
C GLU A 26 -17.27 -3.00 1.38
N LEU A 27 -16.20 -2.64 2.08
CA LEU A 27 -15.69 -3.39 3.22
C LEU A 27 -16.53 -3.13 4.48
N GLU A 28 -16.95 -1.89 4.73
CA GLU A 28 -17.84 -1.55 5.85
C GLU A 28 -19.18 -2.28 5.75
N ALA A 29 -19.75 -2.40 4.55
CA ALA A 29 -20.97 -3.18 4.30
C ALA A 29 -20.80 -4.69 4.62
N ARG A 30 -19.55 -5.16 4.78
CA ARG A 30 -19.18 -6.53 5.13
C ARG A 30 -18.63 -6.67 6.55
N GLY A 31 -18.84 -5.67 7.39
CA GLY A 31 -18.55 -5.71 8.82
C GLY A 31 -17.12 -5.37 9.22
N PHE A 32 -16.33 -4.78 8.31
CA PHE A 32 -15.03 -4.22 8.67
C PHE A 32 -15.16 -2.80 9.21
N GLU A 33 -14.24 -2.39 10.07
CA GLU A 33 -13.97 -0.98 10.34
C GLU A 33 -12.86 -0.50 9.38
N VAL A 34 -13.14 0.57 8.60
CA VAL A 34 -12.20 1.01 7.57
C VAL A 34 -11.74 2.44 7.81
N PHE A 35 -10.45 2.62 7.87
CA PHE A 35 -9.77 3.89 8.10
C PHE A 35 -8.96 4.27 6.86
N VAL A 36 -9.11 5.52 6.43
CA VAL A 36 -8.31 6.10 5.34
C VAL A 36 -7.66 7.37 5.90
N PRO A 37 -6.54 7.25 6.64
CA PRO A 37 -5.91 8.41 7.23
C PRO A 37 -5.35 9.36 6.16
N GLN A 38 -5.51 10.67 6.36
CA GLN A 38 -4.76 11.66 5.60
C GLN A 38 -3.31 11.63 6.05
N LEU A 39 -2.41 11.13 5.21
CA LEU A 39 -0.97 11.17 5.51
C LEU A 39 -0.45 12.61 5.30
N PRO A 40 0.28 13.16 6.28
CA PRO A 40 0.67 14.58 6.25
C PRO A 40 1.62 14.90 5.10
N ASN A 41 1.51 16.14 4.57
CA ASN A 41 2.38 16.65 3.50
C ASN A 41 2.45 15.70 2.28
N ALA A 42 1.31 15.25 1.79
CA ALA A 42 1.22 14.26 0.71
C ALA A 42 2.00 14.67 -0.56
N GLY A 43 2.15 15.97 -0.83
CA GLY A 43 2.97 16.49 -1.93
C GLY A 43 4.48 16.44 -1.70
N ASN A 44 4.93 16.16 -0.47
CA ASN A 44 6.34 15.95 -0.14
C ASN A 44 6.46 14.87 0.95
N PRO A 45 6.14 13.61 0.62
CA PRO A 45 6.07 12.53 1.57
C PRO A 45 7.44 12.19 2.15
N ARG A 46 7.50 12.02 3.48
CA ARG A 46 8.71 11.67 4.22
C ARG A 46 8.46 10.45 5.10
N ILE A 47 9.38 9.49 5.07
CA ILE A 47 9.30 8.25 5.86
C ILE A 47 9.09 8.57 7.35
N GLN A 48 9.86 9.56 7.88
CA GLN A 48 9.84 9.97 9.28
C GLN A 48 8.51 10.61 9.72
N ILE A 49 7.66 10.98 8.77
CA ILE A 49 6.32 11.54 9.03
C ILE A 49 5.25 10.48 8.78
N TRP A 50 5.29 9.80 7.65
CA TRP A 50 4.23 8.88 7.25
C TRP A 50 4.19 7.62 8.11
N VAL A 51 5.35 7.04 8.43
CA VAL A 51 5.41 5.81 9.24
C VAL A 51 4.85 6.04 10.65
N PRO A 52 5.24 7.09 11.40
CA PRO A 52 4.59 7.41 12.67
C PRO A 52 3.10 7.74 12.55
N SER A 53 2.66 8.43 11.48
CA SER A 53 1.23 8.74 11.28
C SER A 53 0.40 7.47 11.06
N ILE A 54 0.93 6.48 10.33
CA ILE A 54 0.28 5.16 10.21
C ILE A 54 0.25 4.47 11.57
N ALA A 55 1.34 4.49 12.33
CA ALA A 55 1.41 3.88 13.67
C ALA A 55 0.38 4.50 14.63
N GLU A 56 0.23 5.81 14.60
CA GLU A 56 -0.78 6.53 15.39
C GLU A 56 -2.21 6.14 14.99
N ALA A 57 -2.49 6.10 13.69
CA ALA A 57 -3.81 5.71 13.19
C ALA A 57 -4.17 4.26 13.53
N VAL A 58 -3.21 3.34 13.46
CA VAL A 58 -3.41 1.91 13.76
C VAL A 58 -3.54 1.66 15.27
N GLY A 59 -2.76 2.37 16.08
CA GLY A 59 -2.62 2.06 17.50
C GLY A 59 -2.00 0.68 17.70
N THR A 60 -2.71 -0.24 18.34
CA THR A 60 -2.24 -1.62 18.53
C THR A 60 -2.61 -2.48 17.34
N ALA A 61 -1.59 -3.00 16.65
CA ALA A 61 -1.78 -3.96 15.55
C ALA A 61 -1.93 -5.38 16.08
N ASP A 62 -2.78 -6.16 15.44
CA ASP A 62 -3.07 -7.56 15.75
C ASP A 62 -3.50 -8.32 14.49
N GLU A 63 -3.84 -9.60 14.61
CA GLU A 63 -4.28 -10.46 13.51
C GLU A 63 -5.63 -10.05 12.89
N GLN A 64 -6.34 -9.09 13.47
CA GLN A 64 -7.56 -8.49 12.90
C GLN A 64 -7.26 -7.17 12.17
N THR A 65 -5.99 -6.78 12.07
CA THR A 65 -5.53 -5.55 11.40
C THR A 65 -5.04 -5.87 10.00
N TYR A 66 -5.67 -5.24 8.99
CA TYR A 66 -5.35 -5.42 7.57
C TYR A 66 -4.94 -4.09 6.96
N PHE A 67 -4.16 -4.15 5.89
CA PHE A 67 -3.69 -2.96 5.18
C PHE A 67 -4.02 -3.02 3.70
N VAL A 68 -4.27 -1.85 3.12
CA VAL A 68 -4.27 -1.64 1.69
C VAL A 68 -3.37 -0.45 1.40
N GLY A 69 -2.30 -0.65 0.64
CA GLY A 69 -1.42 0.43 0.20
C GLY A 69 -1.63 0.72 -1.28
N HIS A 70 -1.54 1.98 -1.68
CA HIS A 70 -1.45 2.38 -3.07
C HIS A 70 -0.14 3.11 -3.32
N SER A 71 0.60 2.69 -4.35
CA SER A 71 1.84 3.36 -4.76
C SER A 71 2.83 3.51 -3.58
N MET A 72 3.24 4.74 -3.25
CA MET A 72 4.10 5.03 -2.10
C MET A 72 3.48 4.61 -0.75
N GLY A 73 2.15 4.55 -0.65
CA GLY A 73 1.47 3.99 0.51
C GLY A 73 1.84 2.53 0.79
N CYS A 74 2.20 1.76 -0.24
CA CYS A 74 2.73 0.39 -0.07
C CYS A 74 4.05 0.39 0.69
N GLN A 75 4.96 1.30 0.34
CA GLN A 75 6.22 1.48 1.06
C GLN A 75 5.99 1.94 2.51
N ALA A 76 5.06 2.87 2.71
CA ALA A 76 4.74 3.37 4.04
C ALA A 76 4.18 2.27 4.95
N VAL A 77 3.28 1.44 4.44
CA VAL A 77 2.75 0.26 5.15
C VAL A 77 3.85 -0.74 5.46
N ALA A 78 4.69 -1.09 4.47
CA ALA A 78 5.79 -2.04 4.69
C ALA A 78 6.77 -1.53 5.76
N ARG A 79 7.14 -0.24 5.72
CA ARG A 79 8.01 0.38 6.73
C ARG A 79 7.36 0.46 8.11
N TYR A 80 6.06 0.68 8.18
CA TYR A 80 5.34 0.58 9.44
C TYR A 80 5.43 -0.85 10.01
N LEU A 81 5.18 -1.87 9.18
CA LEU A 81 5.27 -3.27 9.61
C LEU A 81 6.68 -3.62 10.10
N GLU A 82 7.73 -3.08 9.47
CA GLU A 82 9.12 -3.22 9.93
C GLU A 82 9.34 -2.68 11.36
N THR A 83 8.55 -1.70 11.82
CA THR A 83 8.67 -1.13 13.16
C THR A 83 8.00 -1.96 14.25
N LEU A 84 7.19 -2.93 13.90
CA LEU A 84 6.43 -3.70 14.88
C LEU A 84 7.34 -4.52 15.81
N PRO A 85 6.94 -4.69 17.08
CA PRO A 85 7.66 -5.55 18.01
C PRO A 85 7.69 -7.01 17.53
N GLU A 86 8.74 -7.72 17.88
CA GLU A 86 8.87 -9.14 17.57
C GLU A 86 7.64 -9.94 18.07
N GLY A 87 7.19 -10.88 17.25
CA GLY A 87 6.03 -11.75 17.54
C GLY A 87 4.67 -11.15 17.20
N VAL A 88 4.57 -9.83 16.99
CA VAL A 88 3.31 -9.21 16.52
C VAL A 88 3.05 -9.62 15.07
N LYS A 89 1.83 -10.04 14.76
CA LYS A 89 1.40 -10.36 13.40
C LYS A 89 0.13 -9.58 13.07
N VAL A 90 0.01 -9.19 11.81
CA VAL A 90 -1.21 -8.59 11.26
C VAL A 90 -1.99 -9.62 10.43
N GLY A 91 -3.25 -9.35 10.12
CA GLY A 91 -4.10 -10.26 9.34
C GLY A 91 -3.66 -10.40 7.88
N GLY A 92 -3.18 -9.32 7.27
CA GLY A 92 -2.70 -9.32 5.90
C GLY A 92 -2.61 -7.94 5.27
N ALA A 93 -2.08 -7.89 4.04
CA ALA A 93 -2.00 -6.65 3.27
C ALA A 93 -2.26 -6.87 1.77
N VAL A 94 -2.89 -5.87 1.15
CA VAL A 94 -3.03 -5.74 -0.31
C VAL A 94 -2.22 -4.53 -0.75
N PHE A 95 -1.26 -4.74 -1.63
CA PHE A 95 -0.40 -3.72 -2.19
C PHE A 95 -0.80 -3.45 -3.64
N VAL A 96 -1.19 -2.22 -3.97
CA VAL A 96 -1.61 -1.81 -5.31
C VAL A 96 -0.57 -0.88 -5.90
N ALA A 97 -0.02 -1.20 -7.06
CA ALA A 97 1.06 -0.45 -7.71
C ALA A 97 2.22 -0.14 -6.76
N GLY A 98 2.63 -1.12 -5.94
CA GLY A 98 3.71 -0.96 -4.98
C GLY A 98 5.09 -1.11 -5.62
N PHE A 99 6.13 -0.56 -4.98
CA PHE A 99 7.49 -0.62 -5.49
C PHE A 99 8.53 -0.69 -4.37
N PHE A 100 9.63 -1.39 -4.63
CA PHE A 100 10.82 -1.44 -3.76
C PHE A 100 12.12 -1.30 -4.55
N LYS A 101 12.10 -1.51 -5.87
CA LYS A 101 13.30 -1.47 -6.71
C LYS A 101 13.52 -0.09 -7.35
N ARG A 102 12.54 0.36 -8.10
CA ARG A 102 12.64 1.57 -8.93
C ARG A 102 11.30 2.10 -9.37
N LEU A 103 11.29 3.36 -9.72
CA LEU A 103 10.24 4.00 -10.50
C LEU A 103 10.76 4.34 -11.90
N ALA A 104 9.87 4.70 -12.81
CA ALA A 104 10.15 5.13 -14.17
C ALA A 104 9.32 6.37 -14.53
N GLY A 105 9.61 7.01 -15.67
CA GLY A 105 8.82 8.14 -16.18
C GLY A 105 8.87 9.40 -15.30
N LEU A 106 9.92 9.56 -14.49
CA LEU A 106 10.09 10.67 -13.54
C LEU A 106 11.33 11.53 -13.87
N GLU A 107 11.93 11.32 -15.04
CA GLU A 107 13.23 11.90 -15.41
C GLU A 107 13.19 13.44 -15.46
N ASP A 108 12.05 14.01 -15.84
CA ASP A 108 11.84 15.47 -15.98
C ASP A 108 11.25 16.14 -14.74
N ALA A 109 11.20 15.44 -13.59
CA ALA A 109 10.61 15.93 -12.35
C ALA A 109 11.63 15.92 -11.19
N PRO A 110 12.50 16.95 -11.05
CA PRO A 110 13.59 16.95 -10.05
C PRO A 110 13.12 16.78 -8.60
N ASP A 111 12.01 17.43 -8.22
CA ASP A 111 11.46 17.34 -6.85
C ASP A 111 10.95 15.93 -6.55
N VAL A 112 10.42 15.27 -7.58
CA VAL A 112 9.98 13.88 -7.52
C VAL A 112 11.17 12.95 -7.36
N GLN A 113 12.25 13.19 -8.10
CA GLN A 113 13.48 12.38 -7.99
C GLN A 113 14.12 12.47 -6.60
N GLU A 114 14.07 13.62 -5.93
CA GLU A 114 14.58 13.75 -4.56
C GLU A 114 13.77 12.90 -3.59
N THR A 115 12.45 12.96 -3.68
CA THR A 115 11.56 12.17 -2.84
C THR A 115 11.71 10.67 -3.11
N ASP A 116 11.80 10.29 -4.38
CA ASP A 116 12.01 8.91 -4.80
C ASP A 116 13.34 8.36 -4.27
N LYS A 117 14.44 9.12 -4.41
CA LYS A 117 15.74 8.77 -3.83
C LYS A 117 15.69 8.60 -2.32
N HIS A 118 14.90 9.40 -1.62
CA HIS A 118 14.73 9.26 -0.17
C HIS A 118 14.04 7.94 0.18
N TRP A 119 12.97 7.58 -0.52
CA TRP A 119 12.21 6.36 -0.24
C TRP A 119 12.93 5.09 -0.70
N LEU A 120 13.49 5.08 -1.91
CA LEU A 120 14.23 3.93 -2.44
C LEU A 120 15.65 3.82 -1.86
N GLY A 121 16.29 4.94 -1.54
CA GLY A 121 17.63 4.96 -0.96
C GLY A 121 17.69 4.63 0.53
N THR A 122 16.57 4.71 1.26
CA THR A 122 16.50 4.29 2.65
C THR A 122 16.24 2.78 2.71
N PRO A 123 17.17 1.98 3.27
CA PRO A 123 17.00 0.54 3.40
C PRO A 123 15.70 0.15 4.11
N ILE A 124 15.15 -1.00 3.74
CA ILE A 124 14.01 -1.64 4.40
C ILE A 124 14.31 -3.14 4.56
N ASP A 125 14.10 -3.67 5.76
CA ASP A 125 14.24 -5.10 6.02
C ASP A 125 12.93 -5.84 5.67
N LEU A 126 12.83 -6.29 4.41
CA LEU A 126 11.65 -7.03 3.93
C LEU A 126 11.49 -8.41 4.60
N ALA A 127 12.57 -9.00 5.15
CA ALA A 127 12.46 -10.24 5.91
C ALA A 127 11.76 -9.98 7.26
N LYS A 128 12.09 -8.86 7.91
CA LYS A 128 11.39 -8.42 9.11
C LYS A 128 9.93 -8.08 8.81
N VAL A 129 9.65 -7.34 7.73
CA VAL A 129 8.26 -7.08 7.26
C VAL A 129 7.50 -8.40 7.11
N LYS A 130 8.08 -9.39 6.42
CA LYS A 130 7.46 -10.70 6.21
C LYS A 130 7.17 -11.42 7.52
N SER A 131 8.00 -11.27 8.54
CA SER A 131 7.78 -11.91 9.86
C SER A 131 6.50 -11.41 10.55
N HIS A 132 6.06 -10.17 10.25
CA HIS A 132 4.84 -9.57 10.75
C HIS A 132 3.64 -9.76 9.82
N LEU A 133 3.89 -10.07 8.53
CA LEU A 133 2.90 -10.14 7.45
C LEU A 133 2.77 -11.56 6.90
N PRO A 134 1.93 -12.41 7.50
CA PRO A 134 1.82 -13.82 7.12
C PRO A 134 1.19 -14.03 5.74
N LYS A 135 0.37 -13.09 5.28
CA LYS A 135 -0.35 -13.17 4.01
C LYS A 135 -0.35 -11.80 3.33
N SER A 136 -0.07 -11.76 2.04
CA SER A 136 -0.17 -10.54 1.25
C SER A 136 -0.45 -10.82 -0.22
N VAL A 137 -1.03 -9.82 -0.88
CA VAL A 137 -1.28 -9.78 -2.32
C VAL A 137 -0.71 -8.50 -2.88
N ALA A 138 -0.06 -8.57 -4.03
CA ALA A 138 0.41 -7.39 -4.75
C ALA A 138 -0.22 -7.34 -6.15
N ILE A 139 -0.86 -6.22 -6.45
CA ILE A 139 -1.62 -5.96 -7.67
C ILE A 139 -0.87 -4.94 -8.51
N PHE A 140 -0.59 -5.28 -9.75
CA PHE A 140 0.12 -4.44 -10.72
C PHE A 140 -0.71 -4.25 -11.98
N SER A 141 -0.39 -3.24 -12.76
CA SER A 141 -0.92 -3.05 -14.12
C SER A 141 0.19 -3.21 -15.15
N ASP A 142 -0.13 -3.83 -16.28
CA ASP A 142 0.83 -4.07 -17.36
C ASP A 142 1.19 -2.80 -18.16
N ASP A 143 0.46 -1.71 -17.95
CA ASP A 143 0.68 -0.41 -18.58
C ASP A 143 0.94 0.74 -17.58
N ASP A 144 1.34 0.41 -16.33
CA ASP A 144 1.68 1.42 -15.33
C ASP A 144 2.91 2.23 -15.79
N PRO A 145 2.78 3.57 -15.97
CA PRO A 145 3.89 4.37 -16.48
C PRO A 145 4.98 4.64 -15.45
N TRP A 146 4.69 4.42 -14.16
CA TRP A 146 5.58 4.78 -13.06
C TRP A 146 6.16 3.59 -12.32
N VAL A 147 5.39 2.51 -12.17
CA VAL A 147 5.82 1.31 -11.46
C VAL A 147 6.05 0.15 -12.43
N PRO A 148 7.30 -0.06 -12.88
CA PRO A 148 7.64 -1.18 -13.74
C PRO A 148 7.29 -2.53 -13.12
N LEU A 149 6.83 -3.48 -13.94
CA LEU A 149 6.39 -4.81 -13.50
C LEU A 149 7.46 -5.62 -12.76
N ASP A 150 8.74 -5.33 -12.97
CA ASP A 150 9.83 -6.02 -12.26
C ASP A 150 9.84 -5.73 -10.73
N ASN A 151 9.08 -4.73 -10.27
CA ASN A 151 8.84 -4.54 -8.83
C ASN A 151 8.08 -5.73 -8.20
N GLN A 152 7.26 -6.45 -8.98
CA GLN A 152 6.55 -7.64 -8.50
C GLN A 152 7.47 -8.70 -7.88
N ASP A 153 8.73 -8.78 -8.35
CA ASP A 153 9.69 -9.79 -7.88
C ASP A 153 9.97 -9.64 -6.37
N ASP A 154 10.14 -8.41 -5.88
CA ASP A 154 10.38 -8.18 -4.46
C ASP A 154 9.17 -8.57 -3.60
N PHE A 155 7.95 -8.29 -4.07
CA PHE A 155 6.73 -8.72 -3.39
C PHE A 155 6.60 -10.25 -3.38
N ARG A 156 6.84 -10.91 -4.52
CA ARG A 156 6.77 -12.37 -4.64
C ARG A 156 7.88 -13.05 -3.84
N ASP A 157 9.13 -12.68 -4.08
CA ASP A 157 10.28 -13.45 -3.63
C ASP A 157 10.66 -13.13 -2.17
N LYS A 158 10.51 -11.85 -1.75
CA LYS A 158 10.87 -11.39 -0.39
C LYS A 158 9.70 -11.40 0.58
N LEU A 159 8.51 -10.96 0.16
CA LEU A 159 7.33 -10.95 1.02
C LEU A 159 6.48 -12.23 0.91
N GLY A 160 6.59 -12.97 -0.19
CA GLY A 160 5.76 -14.15 -0.46
C GLY A 160 4.34 -13.77 -0.87
N SER A 161 4.15 -12.59 -1.45
CA SER A 161 2.86 -12.10 -1.90
C SER A 161 2.33 -12.90 -3.10
N GLU A 162 1.03 -13.14 -3.13
CA GLU A 162 0.34 -13.50 -4.38
C GLU A 162 0.45 -12.31 -5.34
N ILE A 163 0.81 -12.56 -6.61
CA ILE A 163 0.92 -11.52 -7.63
C ILE A 163 -0.28 -11.56 -8.55
N ILE A 164 -0.89 -10.38 -8.76
CA ILE A 164 -1.97 -10.19 -9.73
C ILE A 164 -1.55 -9.09 -10.69
N ILE A 165 -1.73 -9.34 -11.98
CA ILE A 165 -1.49 -8.35 -13.03
C ILE A 165 -2.83 -8.03 -13.67
N GLU A 166 -3.28 -6.80 -13.52
CA GLU A 166 -4.44 -6.23 -14.20
C GLU A 166 -4.01 -5.67 -15.55
N HIS A 167 -4.93 -5.66 -16.51
CA HIS A 167 -4.68 -5.16 -17.84
C HIS A 167 -5.24 -3.74 -18.01
N ALA A 168 -4.41 -2.82 -18.55
CA ALA A 168 -4.80 -1.46 -18.90
C ALA A 168 -5.45 -0.68 -17.76
N LYS A 169 -4.84 -0.71 -16.55
CA LYS A 169 -5.30 0.04 -15.37
C LYS A 169 -4.44 1.26 -15.04
N GLY A 170 -3.38 1.51 -15.84
CA GLY A 170 -2.42 2.56 -15.55
C GLY A 170 -1.82 2.39 -14.16
N HIS A 171 -1.72 3.49 -13.41
CA HIS A 171 -1.27 3.49 -12.02
C HIS A 171 -2.43 3.33 -11.00
N PHE A 172 -3.60 2.86 -11.44
CA PHE A 172 -4.82 2.75 -10.63
C PHE A 172 -5.30 4.10 -10.04
N SER A 173 -4.94 5.23 -10.62
CA SER A 173 -5.30 6.53 -10.08
C SER A 173 -6.72 6.95 -10.45
N GLY A 174 -7.40 7.66 -9.52
CA GLY A 174 -8.73 8.21 -9.78
C GLY A 174 -8.69 9.38 -10.77
N GLY A 175 -7.68 10.22 -10.65
CA GLY A 175 -7.55 11.42 -11.47
C GLY A 175 -7.19 11.11 -12.93
N ARG A 176 -6.08 10.42 -13.15
CA ARG A 176 -5.53 10.10 -14.46
C ARG A 176 -6.23 8.93 -15.14
N ASP A 177 -6.29 7.79 -14.44
CA ASP A 177 -6.69 6.51 -15.02
C ASP A 177 -8.21 6.27 -14.88
N LYS A 178 -8.91 7.16 -14.18
CA LYS A 178 -10.36 7.12 -13.93
C LYS A 178 -10.81 5.86 -13.18
N ILE A 179 -9.91 5.29 -12.38
CA ILE A 179 -10.23 4.11 -11.56
C ILE A 179 -10.92 4.60 -10.26
N THR A 180 -12.23 4.42 -10.18
CA THR A 180 -13.06 4.80 -9.03
C THR A 180 -13.57 3.60 -8.25
N GLU A 181 -13.36 2.40 -8.76
CA GLU A 181 -13.68 1.12 -8.14
C GLU A 181 -12.55 0.13 -8.41
N LEU A 182 -12.21 -0.70 -7.43
CA LEU A 182 -11.16 -1.72 -7.57
C LEU A 182 -11.62 -3.05 -6.96
N PRO A 183 -12.50 -3.80 -7.65
CA PRO A 183 -13.06 -5.05 -7.14
C PRO A 183 -12.01 -6.08 -6.75
N VAL A 184 -10.91 -6.18 -7.49
CA VAL A 184 -9.82 -7.11 -7.18
C VAL A 184 -9.21 -6.83 -5.80
N ALA A 185 -9.02 -5.56 -5.42
CA ALA A 185 -8.50 -5.21 -4.08
C ALA A 185 -9.50 -5.59 -2.98
N ARG A 186 -10.80 -5.30 -3.16
CA ARG A 186 -11.85 -5.72 -2.23
C ARG A 186 -11.84 -7.24 -2.02
N ASP A 187 -11.87 -7.99 -3.12
CA ASP A 187 -11.98 -9.45 -3.09
C ASP A 187 -10.76 -10.08 -2.42
N LYS A 188 -9.58 -9.46 -2.59
CA LYS A 188 -8.35 -9.92 -1.92
C LYS A 188 -8.32 -9.57 -0.43
N VAL A 189 -8.81 -8.41 -0.02
CA VAL A 189 -8.99 -8.12 1.42
C VAL A 189 -9.91 -9.14 2.06
N LEU A 190 -11.05 -9.45 1.42
CA LEU A 190 -12.00 -10.45 1.92
C LEU A 190 -11.36 -11.85 2.00
N SER A 191 -10.63 -12.26 0.97
CA SER A 191 -9.93 -13.55 0.93
C SER A 191 -8.86 -13.69 2.02
N LEU A 192 -8.10 -12.61 2.29
CA LEU A 192 -7.10 -12.60 3.35
C LEU A 192 -7.75 -12.71 4.74
N ALA A 193 -8.94 -12.15 4.87
CA ALA A 193 -9.66 -12.09 6.14
C ALA A 193 -10.47 -13.36 6.47
N GLY A 194 -10.69 -14.25 5.52
CA GLY A 194 -11.39 -15.56 5.71
C GLY A 194 -12.88 -15.41 5.68
#